data_aefce148fa99c1221f79ddacc61a4c34
#
_entry.id   aefce148fa99c1221f79ddacc61a4c34
#
_cell.length_a   1.000
_cell.length_b   1.000
_cell.length_c   1.000
_cell.angle_alpha   90.00
_cell.angle_beta   90.00
_cell.angle_gamma   90.00
#
_symmetry.space_group_name_H-M   'P 1'
#
loop_
_entity.id
_entity.type
_entity.pdbx_description
1 polymer ?
#
loop_
_entity_poly.entity_id
_entity_poly.type
_entity_poly.pdbx_seq_one_letter_code
_entity_poly.pdbx_strand_id
1 'polypeptide(L)'
;MTQVINIAPLTRIEGHASIAIHLDDAGEVQDSKVHILSLRGFEKFVEGKPAEELPRIVNRICGICPWHHHLASNKAVDGCFGEIGRA
;
A
#
# COMPACT_ATOMS: atom_id res chain seq x y z
N MET A 1 -3.97 29.70 5.11
CA MET A 1 -2.73 28.96 5.35
C MET A 1 -3.03 27.49 5.58
N THR A 2 -2.37 26.62 4.85
CA THR A 2 -2.59 25.19 5.04
C THR A 2 -1.87 24.69 6.27
N GLN A 3 -2.46 23.71 6.91
CA GLN A 3 -1.92 23.08 8.11
C GLN A 3 -1.57 21.62 7.78
N VAL A 4 -0.45 21.15 8.33
CA VAL A 4 -0.03 19.77 8.13
C VAL A 4 0.04 19.06 9.47
N ILE A 5 -0.64 17.92 9.54
CA ILE A 5 -0.56 17.04 10.71
C ILE A 5 0.31 15.87 10.34
N ASN A 6 1.39 15.67 11.11
CA ASN A 6 2.30 14.55 10.89
C ASN A 6 2.14 13.52 11.98
N ILE A 7 1.90 12.29 11.59
CA ILE A 7 1.88 11.15 12.51
C ILE A 7 3.13 10.34 12.21
N ALA A 8 4.15 10.53 13.04
CA ALA A 8 5.45 9.91 12.81
C ALA A 8 6.13 9.63 14.14
N PRO A 9 6.47 8.39 14.46
CA PRO A 9 6.14 7.22 13.65
C PRO A 9 4.68 6.81 13.85
N LEU A 10 4.14 6.13 12.84
CA LEU A 10 2.82 5.52 12.98
C LEU A 10 2.96 4.31 13.90
N THR A 11 2.04 4.21 14.87
CA THR A 11 2.05 3.09 15.82
C THR A 11 0.90 2.14 15.52
N ARG A 12 0.91 0.99 16.16
CA ARG A 12 -0.12 -0.03 16.00
C ARG A 12 -0.16 -0.59 14.59
N ILE A 13 1.01 -0.69 13.97
CA ILE A 13 1.18 -1.34 12.67
C ILE A 13 2.41 -2.22 12.72
N GLU A 14 2.49 -3.14 11.77
CA GLU A 14 3.72 -3.87 11.49
C GLU A 14 4.47 -3.08 10.43
N GLY A 15 5.78 -2.93 10.60
CA GLY A 15 6.60 -2.15 9.70
C GLY A 15 6.73 -0.71 10.17
N HIS A 16 7.22 0.13 9.29
CA HIS A 16 7.53 1.52 9.61
C HIS A 16 6.92 2.44 8.56
N ALA A 17 6.11 3.37 9.02
CA ALA A 17 5.45 4.32 8.14
C ALA A 17 5.14 5.60 8.90
N SER A 18 4.87 6.65 8.16
CA SER A 18 4.33 7.89 8.70
C SER A 18 3.18 8.36 7.82
N ILE A 19 2.32 9.19 8.39
CA ILE A 19 1.19 9.75 7.67
C ILE A 19 1.26 11.27 7.77
N ALA A 20 1.11 11.95 6.65
CA ALA A 20 0.99 13.40 6.59
C ALA A 20 -0.42 13.75 6.11
N ILE A 21 -1.12 14.55 6.90
CA ILE A 21 -2.47 15.01 6.56
C ILE A 21 -2.40 16.51 6.32
N HIS A 22 -2.80 16.92 5.13
CA HIS A 22 -2.79 18.33 4.74
C HIS A 22 -4.20 18.88 4.85
N LEU A 23 -4.36 19.90 5.66
CA LEU A 23 -5.65 20.55 5.88
C LEU A 23 -5.67 21.90 5.17
N ASP A 24 -6.84 22.29 4.68
CA ASP A 24 -7.03 23.64 4.13
C ASP A 24 -7.34 24.63 5.26
N ASP A 25 -7.62 25.87 4.89
CA ASP A 25 -7.87 26.94 5.87
C ASP A 25 -9.18 26.71 6.66
N ALA A 26 -10.09 25.93 6.09
CA ALA A 26 -11.35 25.60 6.75
C ALA A 26 -11.25 24.39 7.65
N GLY A 27 -10.08 23.75 7.72
CA GLY A 27 -9.88 22.53 8.53
C GLY A 27 -10.31 21.25 7.84
N GLU A 28 -10.64 21.32 6.55
CA GLU A 28 -10.99 20.14 5.79
C GLU A 28 -9.73 19.44 5.26
N VAL A 29 -9.80 18.12 5.16
CA VAL A 29 -8.68 17.35 4.64
C VAL A 29 -8.54 17.60 3.15
N GLN A 30 -7.41 18.20 2.76
CA GLN A 30 -7.11 18.50 1.39
C GLN A 30 -6.40 17.33 0.72
N ASP A 31 -5.51 16.67 1.46
CA ASP A 31 -4.74 15.55 0.96
C ASP A 31 -4.19 14.77 2.13
N SER A 32 -3.90 13.51 1.91
CA SER A 32 -3.21 12.69 2.90
C SER A 32 -2.23 11.77 2.20
N LYS A 33 -1.07 11.57 2.82
CA LYS A 33 0.00 10.78 2.23
C LYS A 33 0.53 9.80 3.25
N VAL A 34 0.74 8.57 2.80
CA VAL A 34 1.41 7.54 3.60
C VAL A 34 2.83 7.41 3.10
N HIS A 35 3.78 7.53 4.00
CA HIS A 35 5.19 7.39 3.69
C HIS A 35 5.70 6.09 4.26
N ILE A 36 6.11 5.19 3.38
CA ILE A 36 6.73 3.94 3.79
C ILE A 36 8.19 4.21 4.04
N LEU A 37 8.66 3.90 5.24
CA LEU A 37 10.02 4.22 5.67
C LEU A 37 11.00 3.08 5.43
N SER A 38 10.48 1.90 5.09
CA SER A 38 11.31 0.73 4.77
C SER A 38 11.56 0.68 3.27
N LEU A 39 11.84 -0.50 2.75
CA LEU A 39 12.14 -0.67 1.34
C LEU A 39 10.90 -0.39 0.48
N ARG A 40 11.09 0.37 -0.58
CA ARG A 40 10.10 0.58 -1.62
C ARG A 40 10.71 0.22 -2.96
N GLY A 41 9.84 0.06 -3.97
CA GLY A 41 10.30 -0.19 -5.32
C GLY A 41 9.67 -1.42 -5.96
N PHE A 42 8.88 -2.19 -5.21
CA PHE A 42 8.22 -3.35 -5.78
C PHE A 42 7.26 -2.97 -6.89
N GLU A 43 6.65 -1.79 -6.80
CA GLU A 43 5.76 -1.32 -7.86
C GLU A 43 6.48 -1.15 -9.18
N LYS A 44 7.76 -0.78 -9.16
CA LYS A 44 8.59 -0.71 -10.36
C LYS A 44 9.12 -2.08 -10.75
N PHE A 45 9.50 -2.88 -9.76
CA PHE A 45 10.07 -4.19 -10.00
C PHE A 45 9.11 -5.10 -10.75
N VAL A 46 7.81 -4.99 -10.44
CA VAL A 46 6.81 -5.87 -11.05
C VAL A 46 6.37 -5.41 -12.43
N GLU A 47 6.73 -4.21 -12.86
CA GLU A 47 6.39 -3.76 -14.21
C GLU A 47 7.01 -4.69 -15.24
N GLY A 48 6.23 -5.06 -16.24
CA GLY A 48 6.67 -5.96 -17.29
C GLY A 48 6.59 -7.43 -16.93
N LYS A 49 6.17 -7.77 -15.72
CA LYS A 49 5.97 -9.16 -15.33
C LYS A 49 4.56 -9.61 -15.69
N PRO A 50 4.37 -10.89 -16.03
CA PRO A 50 3.01 -11.39 -16.21
C PRO A 50 2.18 -11.23 -14.94
N ALA A 51 0.90 -10.88 -15.10
CA ALA A 51 0.04 -10.62 -13.96
C ALA A 51 -0.10 -11.83 -13.04
N GLU A 52 -0.13 -13.03 -13.60
CA GLU A 52 -0.29 -14.26 -12.82
C GLU A 52 0.93 -14.57 -11.95
N GLU A 53 2.06 -13.89 -12.17
CA GLU A 53 3.24 -14.08 -11.34
C GLU A 53 3.25 -13.15 -10.12
N LEU A 54 2.40 -12.12 -10.10
CA LEU A 54 2.40 -11.15 -9.01
C LEU A 54 2.17 -11.75 -7.63
N PRO A 55 1.22 -12.68 -7.44
CA PRO A 55 1.04 -13.25 -6.10
C PRO A 55 2.30 -13.90 -5.55
N ARG A 56 3.09 -14.53 -6.41
CA ARG A 56 4.33 -15.16 -5.98
C ARG A 56 5.40 -14.14 -5.64
N ILE A 57 5.43 -13.03 -6.38
CA ILE A 57 6.46 -12.00 -6.19
C ILE A 57 6.16 -11.15 -4.96
N VAL A 58 4.92 -10.68 -4.82
CA VAL A 58 4.60 -9.68 -3.80
C VAL A 58 4.52 -10.26 -2.39
N ASN A 59 4.35 -11.57 -2.23
CA ASN A 59 4.37 -12.13 -0.88
C ASN A 59 5.74 -12.00 -0.23
N ARG A 60 6.76 -11.67 -1.00
CA ARG A 60 8.11 -11.46 -0.49
C ARG A 60 8.36 -10.05 0.01
N ILE A 61 7.36 -9.18 -0.11
CA ILE A 61 7.47 -7.83 0.45
C ILE A 61 7.63 -7.90 1.96
N CYS A 62 6.97 -8.86 2.59
CA CYS A 62 7.01 -9.00 4.05
C CYS A 62 7.16 -10.47 4.42
N GLY A 63 8.10 -10.76 5.32
CA GLY A 63 8.33 -12.12 5.80
C GLY A 63 7.37 -12.54 6.91
N ILE A 64 6.72 -11.58 7.57
CA ILE A 64 5.81 -11.85 8.70
C ILE A 64 4.39 -12.02 8.20
N CYS A 65 3.99 -11.30 7.14
CA CYS A 65 2.61 -11.24 6.66
C CYS A 65 2.47 -11.60 5.18
N PRO A 66 3.15 -12.62 4.68
CA PRO A 66 3.09 -12.92 3.24
C PRO A 66 1.71 -13.29 2.75
N TRP A 67 0.87 -13.87 3.62
CA TRP A 67 -0.50 -14.23 3.26
C TRP A 67 -1.34 -13.03 2.85
N HIS A 68 -1.17 -11.91 3.53
CA HIS A 68 -1.94 -10.70 3.23
C HIS A 68 -1.55 -10.15 1.87
N HIS A 69 -0.26 -10.12 1.57
CA HIS A 69 0.22 -9.67 0.26
C HIS A 69 -0.23 -10.62 -0.84
N HIS A 70 -0.17 -11.91 -0.57
CA HIS A 70 -0.60 -12.92 -1.52
C HIS A 70 -2.08 -12.76 -1.86
N LEU A 71 -2.92 -12.63 -0.83
CA LEU A 71 -4.35 -12.49 -1.03
C LEU A 71 -4.71 -11.19 -1.75
N ALA A 72 -4.07 -10.09 -1.35
CA ALA A 72 -4.33 -8.80 -1.97
C ALA A 72 -3.99 -8.82 -3.46
N SER A 73 -2.86 -9.42 -3.81
CA SER A 73 -2.44 -9.50 -5.21
C SER A 73 -3.33 -10.43 -6.01
N ASN A 74 -3.79 -11.53 -5.40
CA ASN A 74 -4.74 -12.41 -6.07
C ASN A 74 -6.04 -11.68 -6.41
N LYS A 75 -6.54 -10.87 -5.48
CA LYS A 75 -7.74 -10.09 -5.74
C LYS A 75 -7.53 -9.06 -6.83
N ALA A 76 -6.36 -8.44 -6.86
CA ALA A 76 -6.03 -7.48 -7.90
C ALA A 76 -5.96 -8.14 -9.28
N VAL A 77 -5.33 -9.31 -9.35
CA VAL A 77 -5.22 -10.05 -10.61
C VAL A 77 -6.59 -10.54 -11.06
N ASP A 78 -7.41 -11.03 -10.13
CA ASP A 78 -8.78 -11.43 -10.44
C ASP A 78 -9.56 -10.24 -11.03
N GLY A 79 -9.36 -9.04 -10.48
CA GLY A 79 -9.98 -7.85 -11.01
C GLY A 79 -9.55 -7.55 -12.43
N CYS A 80 -8.28 -7.78 -12.75
CA CYS A 80 -7.77 -7.58 -14.12
C CYS A 80 -8.43 -8.51 -15.12
N PHE A 81 -8.77 -9.72 -14.69
CA PHE A 81 -9.43 -10.69 -15.55
C PHE A 81 -10.95 -10.64 -15.46
N GLY A 82 -11.50 -9.72 -14.68
CA GLY A 82 -12.94 -9.59 -14.52
C GLY A 82 -13.57 -10.62 -13.62
N GLU A 83 -12.78 -11.36 -12.86
CA GLU A 83 -13.29 -12.35 -11.90
C GLU A 83 -13.69 -11.63 -10.62
N ILE A 84 -14.96 -11.64 -10.31
CA ILE A 84 -15.51 -10.92 -9.17
C ILE A 84 -16.14 -11.91 -8.20
N GLY A 85 -16.01 -11.62 -6.90
CA GLY A 85 -16.66 -12.41 -5.87
C GLY A 85 -15.95 -13.68 -5.48
N ARG A 86 -14.74 -13.86 -5.87
CA ARG A 86 -13.95 -15.00 -5.44
C ARG A 86 -13.39 -14.76 -4.05
N ALA A 87 -13.71 -15.62 -3.17
CA ALA A 87 -13.28 -15.51 -1.78
C ALA A 87 -11.92 -16.15 -1.55
#